data_38fe56f8b4d74de3bf2054c8bec0b76d
#
_entry.id   38fe56f8b4d74de3bf2054c8bec0b76d
#
_cell.length_a   1.000
_cell.length_b   1.000
_cell.length_c   1.000
_cell.angle_alpha   90.00
_cell.angle_beta   90.00
_cell.angle_gamma   90.00
#
_symmetry.space_group_name_H-M   'P 1'
#
loop_
_entity.id
_entity.type
_entity.pdbx_description
1 polymer ?
#
loop_
_entity_poly.entity_id
_entity_poly.type
_entity_poly.pdbx_seq_one_letter_code
_entity_poly.pdbx_strand_id
1 'polypeptide(L)'
;MDISELKPGMRNVSITGKIESVSEPRTVNLKAGGTNTVADAIISDETGSTKLSLWGDDINKVQSGDMVSIENGYVNTFKGENSINVGKFGNLKKI
;
A
#
# COMPACT_ATOMS: atom_id res chain seq x y z
N MET A 1 4.28 -14.19 -1.60
CA MET A 1 2.80 -14.26 -1.58
C MET A 1 2.25 -13.52 -2.78
N ASP A 2 1.24 -14.06 -3.41
CA ASP A 2 0.62 -13.41 -4.56
C ASP A 2 -0.46 -12.43 -4.12
N ILE A 3 -0.64 -11.38 -4.92
CA ILE A 3 -1.66 -10.37 -4.61
C ILE A 3 -3.06 -10.99 -4.54
N SER A 4 -3.34 -11.98 -5.40
CA SER A 4 -4.64 -12.67 -5.39
C SER A 4 -4.92 -13.44 -4.11
N GLU A 5 -3.90 -13.69 -3.29
CA GLU A 5 -4.04 -14.41 -2.02
C GLU A 5 -4.37 -13.48 -0.83
N LEU A 6 -4.36 -12.17 -1.04
CA LEU A 6 -4.64 -11.21 0.03
C LEU A 6 -6.09 -11.30 0.49
N LYS A 7 -6.28 -11.35 1.80
CA LYS A 7 -7.59 -11.42 2.45
C LYS A 7 -7.70 -10.38 3.54
N PRO A 8 -8.92 -9.92 3.86
CA PRO A 8 -9.11 -8.96 4.95
C PRO A 8 -8.51 -9.44 6.26
N GLY A 9 -7.83 -8.54 6.96
CA GLY A 9 -7.26 -8.82 8.28
C GLY A 9 -5.91 -9.51 8.28
N MET A 10 -5.35 -9.82 7.13
CA MET A 10 -4.01 -10.42 7.07
C MET A 10 -2.96 -9.46 7.57
N ARG A 11 -1.95 -10.02 8.25
CA ARG A 11 -0.80 -9.28 8.77
C ARG A 11 0.49 -9.98 8.34
N ASN A 12 1.61 -9.30 8.53
CA ASN A 12 2.93 -9.82 8.14
C ASN A 12 2.97 -10.21 6.67
N VAL A 13 2.34 -9.41 5.85
CA VAL A 13 2.21 -9.67 4.43
C VAL A 13 3.47 -9.19 3.71
N SER A 14 4.04 -10.06 2.88
CA SER A 14 5.16 -9.70 2.02
C SER A 14 4.74 -9.97 0.58
N ILE A 15 4.76 -8.92 -0.24
CA ILE A 15 4.41 -9.03 -1.67
C ILE A 15 5.38 -8.22 -2.50
N THR A 16 5.50 -8.60 -3.75
CA THR A 16 6.25 -7.86 -4.77
C THR A 16 5.32 -7.60 -5.93
N GLY A 17 5.34 -6.40 -6.44
CA GLY A 17 4.49 -6.05 -7.57
C GLY A 17 4.91 -4.75 -8.23
N LYS A 18 4.18 -4.41 -9.29
CA LYS A 18 4.42 -3.19 -10.06
C LYS A 18 3.40 -2.13 -9.66
N ILE A 19 3.88 -0.91 -9.51
CA ILE A 19 2.99 0.23 -9.28
C ILE A 19 2.39 0.65 -10.62
N GLU A 20 1.09 0.45 -10.76
CA GLU A 20 0.38 0.81 -12.00
C GLU A 20 0.03 2.29 -12.03
N SER A 21 -0.35 2.84 -10.89
CA SER A 21 -0.72 4.25 -10.80
C SER A 21 -0.59 4.73 -9.36
N VAL A 22 -0.44 6.04 -9.20
CA VAL A 22 -0.42 6.70 -7.88
C VAL A 22 -1.35 7.90 -7.97
N SER A 23 -2.32 7.99 -7.06
CA SER A 23 -3.23 9.13 -6.99
C SER A 23 -2.53 10.36 -6.42
N GLU A 24 -3.20 11.51 -6.52
CA GLU A 24 -2.71 12.72 -5.87
C GLU A 24 -2.76 12.55 -4.36
N PRO A 25 -1.72 13.03 -3.63
CA PRO A 25 -1.73 12.99 -2.18
C PRO A 25 -2.85 13.86 -1.60
N ARG A 26 -3.45 13.38 -0.52
CA ARG A 26 -4.43 14.16 0.24
C ARG A 26 -4.06 14.18 1.70
N THR A 27 -4.41 15.27 2.37
CA THR A 27 -4.16 15.43 3.80
C THR A 27 -5.36 14.88 4.58
N VAL A 28 -5.09 14.09 5.60
CA VAL A 28 -6.12 13.52 6.47
C VAL A 28 -5.84 13.90 7.91
N ASN A 29 -6.92 14.03 8.70
CA ASN A 29 -6.82 14.29 10.13
C ASN A 29 -6.67 12.97 10.87
N LEU A 30 -5.74 12.95 11.82
CA LEU A 30 -5.49 11.78 12.66
C LEU A 30 -6.30 11.85 13.93
N LYS A 31 -6.74 10.68 14.42
CA LYS A 31 -7.53 10.60 15.66
C LYS A 31 -6.74 11.10 16.88
N ALA A 32 -5.44 10.91 16.87
CA ALA A 32 -4.56 11.33 17.96
C ALA A 32 -4.18 12.80 17.89
N GLY A 33 -4.73 13.54 16.92
CA GLY A 33 -4.37 14.92 16.65
C GLY A 33 -3.32 15.03 15.55
N GLY A 34 -3.26 16.21 14.93
CA GLY A 34 -2.36 16.45 13.81
C GLY A 34 -2.91 15.93 12.49
N THR A 35 -2.07 15.98 11.47
CA THR A 35 -2.44 15.58 10.11
C THR A 35 -1.35 14.68 9.52
N ASN A 36 -1.72 13.92 8.49
CA ASN A 36 -0.77 13.16 7.70
C ASN A 36 -1.22 13.18 6.24
N THR A 37 -0.31 12.84 5.34
CA THR A 37 -0.60 12.80 3.92
C THR A 37 -0.67 11.33 3.47
N VAL A 38 -1.68 11.00 2.66
CA VAL A 38 -1.86 9.67 2.13
C VAL A 38 -2.15 9.76 0.63
N ALA A 39 -1.65 8.80 -0.13
CA ALA A 39 -2.00 8.62 -1.52
C ALA A 39 -2.38 7.16 -1.77
N ASP A 40 -3.29 6.95 -2.71
CA ASP A 40 -3.67 5.61 -3.11
C ASP A 40 -2.89 5.23 -4.37
N ALA A 41 -2.31 4.05 -4.36
CA ALA A 41 -1.65 3.48 -5.52
C ALA A 41 -2.32 2.16 -5.87
N ILE A 42 -2.10 1.71 -7.09
CA ILE A 42 -2.49 0.36 -7.50
C ILE A 42 -1.22 -0.44 -7.70
N ILE A 43 -1.12 -1.55 -6.98
CA ILE A 43 -0.01 -2.49 -7.11
C ILE A 43 -0.54 -3.77 -7.74
N SER A 44 0.20 -4.32 -8.70
CA SER A 44 -0.22 -5.51 -9.42
C SER A 44 0.93 -6.50 -9.57
N ASP A 45 0.56 -7.77 -9.71
CA ASP A 45 1.46 -8.83 -10.12
C ASP A 45 0.75 -9.71 -11.16
N GLU A 46 1.31 -10.88 -11.48
CA GLU A 46 0.72 -11.78 -12.45
C GLU A 46 -0.63 -12.34 -12.03
N THR A 47 -0.95 -12.30 -10.74
CA THR A 47 -2.16 -12.90 -10.18
C THR A 47 -3.31 -11.93 -9.99
N GLY A 48 -3.04 -10.62 -9.98
CA GLY A 48 -4.08 -9.63 -9.80
C GLY A 48 -3.54 -8.28 -9.38
N SER A 49 -4.42 -7.42 -8.89
CA SER A 49 -4.06 -6.09 -8.43
C SER A 49 -4.84 -5.74 -7.16
N THR A 50 -4.30 -4.81 -6.39
CA THR A 50 -4.96 -4.31 -5.20
C THR A 50 -4.55 -2.86 -4.95
N LYS A 51 -5.29 -2.20 -4.08
CA LYS A 51 -4.96 -0.84 -3.67
C LYS A 51 -3.82 -0.89 -2.65
N LEU A 52 -2.87 0.02 -2.80
CA LEU A 52 -1.79 0.23 -1.84
C LEU A 52 -1.92 1.63 -1.27
N SER A 53 -2.02 1.75 0.04
CA SER A 53 -2.05 3.05 0.71
C SER A 53 -0.63 3.47 1.05
N LEU A 54 -0.24 4.64 0.56
CA LEU A 54 1.08 5.22 0.79
C LEU A 54 0.93 6.39 1.76
N TRP A 55 1.65 6.33 2.88
CA TRP A 55 1.57 7.34 3.94
C TRP A 55 2.87 8.12 4.06
N GLY A 56 2.75 9.44 4.19
CA GLY A 56 3.89 10.30 4.45
C GLY A 56 4.99 10.17 3.41
N ASP A 57 6.20 9.87 3.85
CA ASP A 57 7.37 9.81 2.97
C ASP A 57 7.30 8.67 1.94
N ASP A 58 6.50 7.65 2.19
CA ASP A 58 6.36 6.52 1.24
C ASP A 58 5.80 6.98 -0.11
N ILE A 59 5.01 8.05 -0.11
CA ILE A 59 4.44 8.61 -1.34
C ILE A 59 5.54 8.99 -2.33
N ASN A 60 6.65 9.50 -1.82
CA ASN A 60 7.77 9.95 -2.65
C ASN A 60 8.77 8.85 -3.00
N LYS A 61 8.62 7.67 -2.42
CA LYS A 61 9.54 6.54 -2.67
C LYS A 61 9.25 5.81 -3.97
N VAL A 62 8.04 5.94 -4.49
CA VAL A 62 7.60 5.14 -5.65
C VAL A 62 6.90 6.03 -6.66
N GLN A 63 6.91 5.55 -7.90
CA GLN A 63 6.22 6.16 -9.03
C GLN A 63 5.52 5.09 -9.84
N SER A 64 4.57 5.52 -10.65
CA SER A 64 3.95 4.64 -11.64
C SER A 64 5.03 3.96 -12.50
N GLY A 65 4.93 2.65 -12.65
CA GLY A 65 5.89 1.85 -13.40
C GLY A 65 6.98 1.20 -12.57
N ASP A 66 7.13 1.58 -11.31
CA ASP A 66 8.17 0.99 -10.45
C ASP A 66 7.77 -0.40 -9.97
N MET A 67 8.77 -1.26 -9.86
CA MET A 67 8.64 -2.53 -9.14
C MET A 67 9.01 -2.31 -7.70
N VAL A 68 8.17 -2.79 -6.79
CA VAL A 68 8.39 -2.60 -5.36
C VAL A 68 8.18 -3.89 -4.59
N SER A 69 8.80 -3.96 -3.42
CA SER A 69 8.61 -5.05 -2.47
C SER A 69 8.08 -4.47 -1.17
N ILE A 70 7.03 -5.06 -0.64
CA ILE A 70 6.46 -4.68 0.64
C ILE A 70 6.69 -5.83 1.61
N GLU A 71 7.26 -5.53 2.77
CA GLU A 71 7.48 -6.48 3.83
C GLU A 71 6.73 -6.07 5.07
N ASN A 72 6.15 -7.04 5.76
CA ASN A 72 5.43 -6.85 7.01
C ASN A 72 4.28 -5.84 6.87
N GLY A 73 3.57 -5.93 5.75
CA GLY A 73 2.37 -5.13 5.53
C GLY A 73 1.13 -5.77 6.16
N TYR A 74 0.02 -5.07 6.05
CA TYR A 74 -1.26 -5.59 6.51
C TYR A 74 -2.38 -5.21 5.54
N VAL A 75 -3.44 -5.99 5.55
CA VAL A 75 -4.58 -5.80 4.65
C VAL A 75 -5.74 -5.22 5.43
N ASN A 76 -6.27 -4.10 4.95
CA ASN A 76 -7.48 -3.48 5.45
C ASN A 76 -8.60 -3.60 4.42
N THR A 77 -9.84 -3.62 4.90
CA THR A 77 -11.01 -3.58 4.04
C THR A 77 -11.80 -2.31 4.34
N PHE A 78 -12.16 -1.60 3.28
CA PHE A 78 -12.99 -0.42 3.39
C PHE A 78 -14.01 -0.46 2.27
N LYS A 79 -15.30 -0.42 2.63
CA LYS A 79 -16.43 -0.50 1.68
C LYS A 79 -16.34 -1.70 0.74
N GLY A 80 -15.90 -2.84 1.26
CA GLY A 80 -15.79 -4.07 0.47
C GLY A 80 -14.53 -4.19 -0.38
N GLU A 81 -13.65 -3.19 -0.35
CA GLU A 81 -12.40 -3.23 -1.08
C GLU A 81 -11.22 -3.47 -0.16
N ASN A 82 -10.35 -4.39 -0.57
CA ASN A 82 -9.12 -4.65 0.16
C ASN A 82 -8.06 -3.62 -0.26
N SER A 83 -7.26 -3.22 0.72
CA SER A 83 -6.05 -2.44 0.45
C SER A 83 -4.91 -2.96 1.30
N ILE A 84 -3.70 -2.91 0.75
CA ILE A 84 -2.51 -3.24 1.50
C ILE A 84 -1.88 -1.96 2.01
N ASN A 85 -1.40 -2.00 3.25
CA ASN A 85 -0.75 -0.88 3.91
C ASN A 85 0.63 -1.30 4.37
N VAL A 86 1.58 -0.38 4.29
CA VAL A 86 2.88 -0.55 4.90
C VAL A 86 2.74 -0.07 6.34
N GLY A 87 2.78 -0.99 7.27
CA GLY A 87 2.59 -0.66 8.68
C GLY A 87 3.78 0.06 9.28
N LYS A 88 3.64 0.45 10.55
CA LYS A 88 4.69 1.15 11.30
C LYS A 88 6.01 0.37 11.28
N PHE A 89 5.93 -0.94 11.32
CA PHE A 89 7.10 -1.82 11.28
C PHE A 89 7.31 -2.45 9.90
N GLY A 90 6.52 -2.02 8.92
CA GLY A 90 6.64 -2.50 7.57
C GLY A 90 7.72 -1.78 6.80
N ASN A 91 8.03 -2.31 5.63
CA ASN A 91 9.07 -1.76 4.79
C ASN A 91 8.62 -1.78 3.33
N LEU A 92 8.80 -0.66 2.67
CA LEU A 92 8.53 -0.51 1.25
C LEU A 92 9.85 -0.23 0.55
N LYS A 93 10.24 -1.11 -0.35
CA LYS A 93 11.49 -0.99 -1.09
C LYS A 93 11.22 -0.97 -2.57
N LYS A 94 11.92 -0.10 -3.27
CA LYS A 94 11.97 -0.11 -4.72
C LYS A 94 13.01 -1.14 -5.16
N ILE A 95 12.62 -2.00 -6.08
CA ILE A 95 13.50 -3.04 -6.61
C ILE A 95 14.31 -2.50 -7.79
#